data_b906d196d3aac638b2d33a97efa275d3
#
_entry.id   b906d196d3aac638b2d33a97efa275d3
#
_cell.length_a   1.000
_cell.length_b   1.000
_cell.length_c   1.000
_cell.angle_alpha   90.00
_cell.angle_beta   90.00
_cell.angle_gamma   90.00
#
_symmetry.space_group_name_H-M   'P 1'
#
loop_
_entity.id
_entity.type
_entity.pdbx_description
1 polymer ?
#
loop_
_entity_poly.entity_id
_entity_poly.type
_entity_poly.pdbx_seq_one_letter_code
_entity_poly.pdbx_strand_id
1 'polypeptide(L)'
;MGSGEDLETALAAAARRYAEGLQRAVPVLLEGDPRELTPRLAEENAPSFVVLGTQGRGRMEHGIVGSVAERILRATDRPALTAGPAVPACEPACAPFRRILFATGLSAAAARGVPYALAMAQAFDASLDVLHVVNPEDVEHPDRFSEIQNRFYGAIEELVPRQTDELRHPRGFVDVGSAHVRILEHLREFQVDLLVLSISKSSHLWPQSRLSGAFYIIANAPCPVMTMTG
;
A
#
# COMPACT_ATOMS: atom_id res chain seq x y z
N MET A 1 -25.63 17.14 -15.33
CA MET A 1 -26.22 15.80 -15.16
C MET A 1 -25.90 15.05 -16.43
N GLY A 2 -24.86 14.23 -16.49
CA GLY A 2 -24.60 13.32 -17.60
C GLY A 2 -25.67 12.22 -17.55
N SER A 3 -26.21 11.83 -18.68
CA SER A 3 -27.18 10.74 -18.73
C SER A 3 -26.51 9.43 -18.34
N GLY A 4 -27.28 8.46 -17.79
CA GLY A 4 -26.72 7.14 -17.44
C GLY A 4 -26.04 6.45 -18.63
N GLU A 5 -26.53 6.69 -19.86
CA GLU A 5 -25.92 6.20 -21.11
C GLU A 5 -24.47 6.72 -21.32
N ASP A 6 -24.18 7.97 -20.96
CA ASP A 6 -22.82 8.52 -21.07
C ASP A 6 -21.84 7.83 -20.09
N LEU A 7 -22.32 7.47 -18.89
CA LEU A 7 -21.51 6.78 -17.88
C LEU A 7 -21.25 5.32 -18.27
N GLU A 8 -22.25 4.60 -18.77
CA GLU A 8 -22.10 3.23 -19.25
C GLU A 8 -21.13 3.16 -20.44
N THR A 9 -21.27 4.10 -21.38
CA THR A 9 -20.39 4.20 -22.54
C THR A 9 -18.95 4.49 -22.11
N ALA A 10 -18.74 5.42 -21.18
CA ALA A 10 -17.41 5.74 -20.63
C ALA A 10 -16.80 4.55 -19.88
N LEU A 11 -17.61 3.81 -19.09
CA LEU A 11 -17.14 2.62 -18.37
C LEU A 11 -16.76 1.50 -19.33
N ALA A 12 -17.59 1.26 -20.38
CA ALA A 12 -17.29 0.27 -21.40
C ALA A 12 -16.02 0.63 -22.21
N ALA A 13 -15.80 1.91 -22.50
CA ALA A 13 -14.60 2.38 -23.17
C ALA A 13 -13.34 2.20 -22.28
N ALA A 14 -13.44 2.54 -20.99
CA ALA A 14 -12.37 2.30 -20.02
C ALA A 14 -12.10 0.80 -19.88
N ALA A 15 -13.12 -0.03 -19.74
CA ALA A 15 -12.95 -1.48 -19.65
C ALA A 15 -12.24 -2.05 -20.88
N ARG A 16 -12.59 -1.61 -22.09
CA ARG A 16 -11.90 -2.03 -23.32
C ARG A 16 -10.44 -1.59 -23.34
N ARG A 17 -10.15 -0.35 -22.96
CA ARG A 17 -8.79 0.21 -22.98
C ARG A 17 -7.85 -0.48 -22.00
N TYR A 18 -8.33 -0.83 -20.80
CA TYR A 18 -7.51 -1.36 -19.72
C TYR A 18 -7.62 -2.87 -19.53
N ALA A 19 -8.62 -3.51 -20.19
CA ALA A 19 -8.77 -4.97 -20.15
C ALA A 19 -7.90 -5.72 -21.16
N GLU A 20 -7.21 -5.04 -22.07
CA GLU A 20 -6.24 -5.64 -22.96
C GLU A 20 -5.11 -6.25 -22.11
N GLY A 21 -5.04 -7.57 -22.04
CA GLY A 21 -4.11 -8.32 -21.18
C GLY A 21 -4.73 -8.89 -19.89
N LEU A 22 -5.96 -8.53 -19.54
CA LEU A 22 -6.70 -9.19 -18.48
C LEU A 22 -7.50 -10.37 -19.03
N GLN A 23 -7.46 -11.51 -18.35
CA GLN A 23 -8.24 -12.70 -18.78
C GLN A 23 -9.75 -12.43 -18.73
N ARG A 24 -10.20 -11.58 -17.82
CA ARG A 24 -11.60 -11.21 -17.65
C ARG A 24 -11.73 -9.86 -16.91
N ALA A 25 -12.39 -8.90 -17.53
CA ALA A 25 -12.88 -7.67 -16.87
C ALA A 25 -14.40 -7.62 -16.95
N VAL A 26 -15.06 -7.43 -15.79
CA VAL A 26 -16.52 -7.27 -15.71
C VAL A 26 -16.80 -5.86 -15.24
N PRO A 27 -17.31 -4.96 -16.12
CA PRO A 27 -17.72 -3.63 -15.70
C PRO A 27 -18.99 -3.71 -14.86
N VAL A 28 -19.01 -2.99 -13.74
CA VAL A 28 -20.16 -2.90 -12.82
C VAL A 28 -20.47 -1.42 -12.59
N LEU A 29 -21.68 -1.00 -12.92
CA LEU A 29 -22.20 0.34 -12.62
C LEU A 29 -23.13 0.24 -11.41
N LEU A 30 -22.84 0.99 -10.37
CA LEU A 30 -23.64 1.04 -9.15
C LEU A 30 -24.11 2.48 -8.91
N GLU A 31 -25.35 2.64 -8.49
CA GLU A 31 -25.90 3.91 -8.06
C GLU A 31 -25.94 3.98 -6.54
N GLY A 32 -25.35 5.04 -5.95
CA GLY A 32 -25.31 5.25 -4.51
C GLY A 32 -24.00 5.86 -4.02
N ASP A 33 -23.78 5.80 -2.71
CA ASP A 33 -22.53 6.31 -2.09
C ASP A 33 -21.39 5.28 -2.24
N PRO A 34 -20.31 5.60 -2.97
CA PRO A 34 -19.19 4.69 -3.14
C PRO A 34 -18.50 4.31 -1.83
N ARG A 35 -18.65 5.12 -0.76
CA ARG A 35 -18.10 4.84 0.56
C ARG A 35 -18.77 3.67 1.27
N GLU A 36 -20.01 3.36 0.88
CA GLU A 36 -20.79 2.25 1.41
C GLU A 36 -20.81 1.06 0.43
N LEU A 37 -20.95 1.36 -0.85
CA LEU A 37 -21.07 0.34 -1.89
C LEU A 37 -19.77 -0.42 -2.13
N THR A 38 -18.60 0.24 -2.09
CA THR A 38 -17.33 -0.42 -2.40
C THR A 38 -16.92 -1.43 -1.33
N PRO A 39 -16.96 -1.13 -0.01
CA PRO A 39 -16.69 -2.15 1.01
C PRO A 39 -17.67 -3.34 0.92
N ARG A 40 -18.96 -3.07 0.73
CA ARG A 40 -19.97 -4.11 0.59
C ARG A 40 -19.70 -5.01 -0.64
N LEU A 41 -19.37 -4.42 -1.78
CA LEU A 41 -19.02 -5.17 -2.98
C LEU A 41 -17.77 -6.04 -2.75
N ALA A 42 -16.80 -5.53 -1.99
CA ALA A 42 -15.59 -6.27 -1.61
C ALA A 42 -15.90 -7.42 -0.63
N GLU A 43 -16.87 -7.28 0.26
CA GLU A 43 -17.35 -8.38 1.13
C GLU A 43 -18.05 -9.47 0.31
N GLU A 44 -18.97 -9.08 -0.58
CA GLU A 44 -19.77 -10.00 -1.39
C GLU A 44 -18.92 -10.82 -2.38
N ASN A 45 -17.90 -10.20 -2.99
CA ASN A 45 -17.08 -10.84 -4.03
C ASN A 45 -15.75 -11.40 -3.51
N ALA A 46 -15.39 -11.11 -2.27
CA ALA A 46 -14.15 -11.56 -1.63
C ALA A 46 -12.89 -11.45 -2.53
N PRO A 47 -12.62 -10.27 -3.15
CA PRO A 47 -11.46 -10.11 -4.01
C PRO A 47 -10.16 -10.29 -3.25
N SER A 48 -9.07 -10.61 -3.97
CA SER A 48 -7.74 -10.68 -3.36
C SER A 48 -7.29 -9.31 -2.82
N PHE A 49 -7.61 -8.24 -3.54
CA PHE A 49 -7.37 -6.85 -3.12
C PHE A 49 -8.28 -5.87 -3.87
N VAL A 50 -8.38 -4.66 -3.34
CA VAL A 50 -9.14 -3.54 -3.92
C VAL A 50 -8.14 -2.52 -4.49
N VAL A 51 -8.41 -1.98 -5.67
CA VAL A 51 -7.57 -0.92 -6.28
C VAL A 51 -8.32 0.40 -6.24
N LEU A 52 -7.66 1.44 -5.74
CA LEU A 52 -8.26 2.77 -5.56
C LEU A 52 -7.30 3.88 -6.01
N GLY A 53 -7.85 4.90 -6.69
CA GLY A 53 -7.21 6.20 -6.79
C GLY A 53 -7.41 6.99 -5.49
N THR A 54 -6.39 7.69 -5.02
CA THR A 54 -6.49 8.47 -3.78
C THR A 54 -7.14 9.84 -3.95
N GLN A 55 -7.28 10.31 -5.21
CA GLN A 55 -7.91 11.59 -5.55
C GLN A 55 -9.01 11.41 -6.59
N GLY A 56 -10.12 12.13 -6.39
CA GLY A 56 -11.20 12.25 -7.37
C GLY A 56 -11.03 13.48 -8.28
N ARG A 57 -12.08 13.82 -9.04
CA ARG A 57 -12.10 14.95 -9.98
C ARG A 57 -12.10 16.35 -9.31
N GLY A 58 -12.13 16.43 -7.97
CA GLY A 58 -12.06 17.69 -7.23
C GLY A 58 -10.63 18.22 -7.10
N ARG A 59 -10.46 19.54 -7.12
CA ARG A 59 -9.20 20.18 -6.71
C ARG A 59 -9.03 19.98 -5.20
N MET A 60 -8.29 18.95 -4.80
CA MET A 60 -7.84 18.81 -3.40
C MET A 60 -6.41 19.32 -3.28
N GLU A 61 -6.09 19.85 -2.11
CA GLU A 61 -4.72 20.21 -1.75
C GLU A 61 -3.81 18.98 -1.92
N HIS A 62 -2.62 19.20 -2.48
CA HIS A 62 -1.63 18.15 -2.62
C HIS A 62 -1.28 17.56 -1.25
N GLY A 63 -1.16 16.25 -1.17
CA GLY A 63 -0.74 15.57 0.05
C GLY A 63 -1.87 15.08 0.97
N ILE A 64 -3.12 15.09 0.50
CA ILE A 64 -4.27 14.59 1.25
C ILE A 64 -4.99 13.49 0.47
N VAL A 65 -5.30 12.37 1.13
CA VAL A 65 -6.17 11.31 0.59
C VAL A 65 -7.61 11.81 0.53
N GLY A 66 -8.28 11.61 -0.60
CA GLY A 66 -9.69 11.98 -0.76
C GLY A 66 -10.62 11.26 0.23
N SER A 67 -11.67 11.94 0.69
CA SER A 67 -12.59 11.42 1.70
C SER A 67 -13.26 10.10 1.32
N VAL A 68 -13.48 9.84 0.03
CA VAL A 68 -14.03 8.58 -0.47
C VAL A 68 -13.00 7.45 -0.31
N ALA A 69 -11.78 7.66 -0.81
CA ALA A 69 -10.70 6.67 -0.70
C ALA A 69 -10.37 6.38 0.77
N GLU A 70 -10.27 7.41 1.62
CA GLU A 70 -10.05 7.25 3.06
C GLU A 70 -11.14 6.39 3.70
N ARG A 71 -12.43 6.66 3.41
CA ARG A 71 -13.53 5.90 3.98
C ARG A 71 -13.51 4.44 3.54
N ILE A 72 -13.23 4.18 2.28
CA ILE A 72 -13.13 2.81 1.74
C ILE A 72 -11.96 2.08 2.41
N LEU A 73 -10.78 2.70 2.51
CA LEU A 73 -9.60 2.12 3.17
C LEU A 73 -9.85 1.78 4.63
N ARG A 74 -10.66 2.60 5.33
CA ARG A 74 -11.03 2.34 6.73
C ARG A 74 -12.05 1.22 6.88
N ALA A 75 -12.94 1.05 5.91
CA ALA A 75 -14.06 0.13 5.96
C ALA A 75 -13.74 -1.26 5.40
N THR A 76 -12.76 -1.38 4.51
CA THR A 76 -12.42 -2.68 3.91
C THR A 76 -11.47 -3.49 4.78
N ASP A 77 -11.72 -4.80 4.87
CA ASP A 77 -10.82 -5.79 5.47
C ASP A 77 -9.89 -6.41 4.41
N ARG A 78 -10.08 -6.06 3.14
CA ARG A 78 -9.24 -6.54 2.05
C ARG A 78 -8.01 -5.66 1.88
N PRO A 79 -6.89 -6.23 1.45
CA PRO A 79 -5.75 -5.42 1.02
C PRO A 79 -6.18 -4.40 -0.01
N ALA A 80 -5.67 -3.18 0.08
CA ALA A 80 -6.00 -2.13 -0.86
C ALA A 80 -4.72 -1.60 -1.53
N LEU A 81 -4.70 -1.60 -2.85
CA LEU A 81 -3.67 -0.96 -3.65
C LEU A 81 -4.12 0.44 -4.03
N THR A 82 -3.38 1.44 -3.59
CA THR A 82 -3.70 2.85 -3.84
C THR A 82 -2.66 3.51 -4.74
N ALA A 83 -3.10 4.37 -5.64
CA ALA A 83 -2.24 5.24 -6.42
C ALA A 83 -2.57 6.69 -6.14
N GLY A 84 -1.59 7.44 -5.64
CA GLY A 84 -1.66 8.88 -5.38
C GLY A 84 -1.27 9.73 -6.60
N PRO A 85 -1.40 11.07 -6.49
CA PRO A 85 -1.08 11.98 -7.59
C PRO A 85 0.42 12.05 -7.90
N ALA A 86 1.27 11.64 -6.98
CA ALA A 86 2.72 11.58 -7.18
C ALA A 86 3.17 10.33 -7.94
N VAL A 87 2.30 9.34 -8.12
CA VAL A 87 2.58 8.14 -8.91
C VAL A 87 2.60 8.54 -10.40
N PRO A 88 3.70 8.30 -11.11
CA PRO A 88 3.77 8.61 -12.54
C PRO A 88 2.68 7.89 -13.34
N ALA A 89 2.12 8.57 -14.32
CA ALA A 89 1.25 7.92 -15.28
C ALA A 89 2.04 6.85 -16.04
N CYS A 90 1.45 5.68 -16.16
CA CYS A 90 2.08 4.53 -16.75
C CYS A 90 1.27 4.05 -17.96
N GLU A 91 1.94 3.75 -19.06
CA GLU A 91 1.31 3.11 -20.21
C GLU A 91 0.95 1.66 -19.88
N PRO A 92 -0.04 1.03 -20.55
CA PRO A 92 -0.47 -0.34 -20.26
C PRO A 92 0.62 -1.40 -20.31
N ALA A 93 1.74 -1.12 -21.00
CA ALA A 93 2.91 -1.98 -21.10
C ALA A 93 4.00 -1.66 -20.06
N CYS A 94 3.67 -1.01 -18.97
CA CYS A 94 4.62 -0.65 -17.93
C CYS A 94 5.36 -1.86 -17.36
N ALA A 95 6.62 -1.60 -17.03
CA ALA A 95 7.49 -2.60 -16.43
C ALA A 95 6.86 -3.14 -15.12
N PRO A 96 7.03 -4.44 -14.84
CA PRO A 96 6.62 -5.02 -13.57
C PRO A 96 7.33 -4.33 -12.41
N PHE A 97 6.77 -4.43 -11.20
CA PHE A 97 7.45 -3.99 -9.99
C PHE A 97 8.80 -4.71 -9.88
N ARG A 98 9.88 -3.95 -9.76
CA ARG A 98 11.26 -4.49 -9.65
C ARG A 98 11.81 -4.36 -8.25
N ARG A 99 11.34 -3.38 -7.50
CA ARG A 99 11.76 -3.11 -6.13
C ARG A 99 10.56 -2.82 -5.25
N ILE A 100 10.38 -3.66 -4.25
CA ILE A 100 9.29 -3.58 -3.29
C ILE A 100 9.86 -3.21 -1.94
N LEU A 101 9.26 -2.24 -1.25
CA LEU A 101 9.58 -1.89 0.13
C LEU A 101 8.46 -2.39 1.04
N PHE A 102 8.80 -3.17 2.05
CA PHE A 102 7.92 -3.47 3.16
C PHE A 102 8.30 -2.63 4.38
N ALA A 103 7.47 -1.66 4.75
CA ALA A 103 7.67 -0.86 5.95
C ALA A 103 6.92 -1.49 7.13
N THR A 104 7.67 -1.82 8.19
CA THR A 104 7.16 -2.58 9.35
C THR A 104 7.38 -1.86 10.67
N GLY A 105 6.35 -1.88 11.54
CA GLY A 105 6.46 -1.43 12.94
C GLY A 105 6.82 -2.55 13.92
N LEU A 106 7.23 -3.73 13.47
CA LEU A 106 7.55 -4.91 14.28
C LEU A 106 6.41 -5.34 15.24
N SER A 107 5.18 -5.03 14.89
CA SER A 107 3.99 -5.44 15.64
C SER A 107 3.29 -6.64 15.00
N ALA A 108 2.43 -7.33 15.74
CA ALA A 108 1.60 -8.41 15.20
C ALA A 108 0.72 -7.93 14.02
N ALA A 109 0.25 -6.69 14.05
CA ALA A 109 -0.47 -6.09 12.94
C ALA A 109 0.45 -5.90 11.71
N ALA A 110 1.71 -5.48 11.92
CA ALA A 110 2.68 -5.34 10.84
C ALA A 110 3.02 -6.68 10.18
N ALA A 111 3.06 -7.78 10.94
CA ALA A 111 3.33 -9.11 10.43
C ALA A 111 2.32 -9.59 9.37
N ARG A 112 1.11 -9.04 9.35
CA ARG A 112 0.09 -9.35 8.32
C ARG A 112 0.49 -8.90 6.92
N GLY A 113 1.38 -7.93 6.80
CA GLY A 113 1.91 -7.45 5.52
C GLY A 113 2.91 -8.40 4.87
N VAL A 114 3.55 -9.24 5.68
CA VAL A 114 4.62 -10.14 5.24
C VAL A 114 4.21 -11.06 4.09
N PRO A 115 3.10 -11.83 4.17
CA PRO A 115 2.69 -12.72 3.09
C PRO A 115 2.45 -11.98 1.78
N TYR A 116 1.92 -10.76 1.85
CA TYR A 116 1.65 -9.94 0.66
C TYR A 116 2.94 -9.38 0.05
N ALA A 117 3.87 -8.90 0.88
CA ALA A 117 5.16 -8.42 0.40
C ALA A 117 5.95 -9.55 -0.29
N LEU A 118 5.96 -10.74 0.29
CA LEU A 118 6.61 -11.91 -0.30
C LEU A 118 5.91 -12.37 -1.58
N ALA A 119 4.57 -12.47 -1.58
CA ALA A 119 3.81 -12.87 -2.75
C ALA A 119 4.00 -11.90 -3.94
N MET A 120 4.03 -10.59 -3.67
CA MET A 120 4.31 -9.59 -4.69
C MET A 120 5.74 -9.68 -5.19
N ALA A 121 6.73 -9.87 -4.32
CA ALA A 121 8.12 -10.05 -4.71
C ALA A 121 8.30 -11.29 -5.61
N GLN A 122 7.66 -12.40 -5.25
CA GLN A 122 7.68 -13.62 -6.06
C GLN A 122 6.96 -13.44 -7.40
N ALA A 123 5.76 -12.87 -7.41
CA ALA A 123 4.95 -12.73 -8.61
C ALA A 123 5.62 -11.85 -9.68
N PHE A 124 6.46 -10.90 -9.28
CA PHE A 124 7.13 -9.96 -10.18
C PHE A 124 8.64 -10.17 -10.30
N ASP A 125 9.21 -11.20 -9.69
CA ASP A 125 10.67 -11.40 -9.59
C ASP A 125 11.39 -10.13 -9.08
N ALA A 126 10.77 -9.46 -8.09
CA ALA A 126 11.22 -8.21 -7.54
C ALA A 126 12.16 -8.40 -6.34
N SER A 127 13.07 -7.44 -6.16
CA SER A 127 13.82 -7.34 -4.91
C SER A 127 12.91 -6.85 -3.79
N LEU A 128 13.06 -7.41 -2.58
CA LEU A 128 12.32 -6.99 -1.39
C LEU A 128 13.27 -6.31 -0.41
N ASP A 129 12.94 -5.06 -0.07
CA ASP A 129 13.56 -4.30 0.99
C ASP A 129 12.60 -4.25 2.19
N VAL A 130 13.12 -4.38 3.40
CA VAL A 130 12.36 -4.29 4.65
C VAL A 130 12.90 -3.12 5.45
N LEU A 131 12.05 -2.16 5.78
CA LEU A 131 12.43 -0.96 6.55
C LEU A 131 11.71 -0.93 7.89
N HIS A 132 12.47 -0.75 8.95
CA HIS A 132 11.97 -0.38 10.26
C HIS A 132 12.47 1.01 10.64
N VAL A 133 11.57 1.89 11.08
CA VAL A 133 11.94 3.24 11.54
C VAL A 133 11.78 3.30 13.04
N VAL A 134 12.87 3.60 13.72
CA VAL A 134 12.98 3.71 15.18
C VAL A 134 12.77 5.16 15.60
N ASN A 135 12.04 5.39 16.67
CA ASN A 135 11.93 6.73 17.24
C ASN A 135 13.27 7.20 17.79
N PRO A 136 13.62 8.48 17.67
CA PRO A 136 14.87 9.03 18.23
C PRO A 136 15.06 8.73 19.71
N GLU A 137 13.99 8.75 20.50
CA GLU A 137 14.02 8.45 21.94
C GLU A 137 14.51 7.02 22.24
N ASP A 138 14.21 6.05 21.35
CA ASP A 138 14.63 4.65 21.53
C ASP A 138 16.13 4.46 21.28
N VAL A 139 16.75 5.35 20.52
CA VAL A 139 18.20 5.32 20.21
C VAL A 139 19.04 5.91 21.35
N GLU A 140 18.46 6.78 22.17
CA GLU A 140 19.13 7.34 23.36
C GLU A 140 19.46 6.24 24.39
N HIS A 141 18.83 5.07 24.27
CA HIS A 141 19.06 3.90 25.11
C HIS A 141 19.75 2.77 24.31
N PRO A 142 21.09 2.62 24.38
CA PRO A 142 21.82 1.67 23.53
C PRO A 142 21.35 0.22 23.63
N ASP A 143 20.99 -0.23 24.83
CA ASP A 143 20.48 -1.60 25.03
C ASP A 143 19.15 -1.81 24.31
N ARG A 144 18.25 -0.83 24.39
CA ARG A 144 16.93 -0.86 23.74
C ARG A 144 17.07 -0.80 22.22
N PHE A 145 17.97 0.02 21.71
CA PHE A 145 18.25 0.09 20.28
C PHE A 145 18.81 -1.23 19.74
N SER A 146 19.76 -1.83 20.48
CA SER A 146 20.33 -3.13 20.13
C SER A 146 19.27 -4.24 20.14
N GLU A 147 18.36 -4.23 21.11
CA GLU A 147 17.22 -5.17 21.16
C GLU A 147 16.30 -5.03 19.95
N ILE A 148 15.94 -3.79 19.57
CA ILE A 148 15.13 -3.51 18.40
C ILE A 148 15.81 -4.03 17.12
N GLN A 149 17.11 -3.77 16.95
CA GLN A 149 17.88 -4.24 15.80
C GLN A 149 17.93 -5.78 15.75
N ASN A 150 18.25 -6.43 16.86
CA ASN A 150 18.32 -7.89 16.92
C ASN A 150 16.97 -8.52 16.58
N ARG A 151 15.89 -7.99 17.13
CA ARG A 151 14.53 -8.44 16.83
C ARG A 151 14.15 -8.23 15.35
N PHE A 152 14.56 -7.10 14.79
CA PHE A 152 14.30 -6.78 13.38
C PHE A 152 15.04 -7.74 12.43
N TYR A 153 16.34 -7.91 12.60
CA TYR A 153 17.13 -8.80 11.75
C TYR A 153 16.75 -10.27 11.95
N GLY A 154 16.46 -10.68 13.17
CA GLY A 154 15.93 -12.02 13.46
C GLY A 154 14.61 -12.28 12.72
N ALA A 155 13.69 -11.29 12.72
CA ALA A 155 12.44 -11.42 11.97
C ALA A 155 12.66 -11.52 10.45
N ILE A 156 13.66 -10.82 9.90
CA ILE A 156 14.00 -10.94 8.47
C ILE A 156 14.54 -12.32 8.13
N GLU A 157 15.41 -12.88 8.97
CA GLU A 157 15.95 -14.24 8.79
C GLU A 157 14.84 -15.30 8.80
N GLU A 158 13.78 -15.10 9.58
CA GLU A 158 12.61 -15.98 9.62
C GLU A 158 11.72 -15.86 8.39
N LEU A 159 11.74 -14.71 7.67
CA LEU A 159 10.91 -14.48 6.48
C LEU A 159 11.30 -15.36 5.30
N VAL A 160 12.56 -15.76 5.20
CA VAL A 160 13.06 -16.53 4.08
C VAL A 160 13.27 -17.98 4.51
N PRO A 161 12.47 -18.93 4.00
CA PRO A 161 12.76 -20.34 4.19
C PRO A 161 14.17 -20.64 3.66
N ARG A 162 15.03 -21.24 4.49
CA ARG A 162 16.46 -21.54 4.21
C ARG A 162 16.69 -22.41 2.97
N GLN A 163 15.65 -22.81 2.25
CA GLN A 163 15.69 -23.76 1.13
C GLN A 163 15.21 -23.19 -0.19
N THR A 164 14.90 -21.91 -0.30
CA THR A 164 14.44 -21.30 -1.57
C THR A 164 15.54 -20.44 -2.18
N ASP A 165 16.27 -21.00 -3.12
CA ASP A 165 17.20 -20.27 -4.02
C ASP A 165 16.48 -19.25 -4.92
N GLU A 166 15.14 -19.27 -4.95
CA GLU A 166 14.32 -18.48 -5.88
C GLU A 166 14.00 -17.06 -5.38
N LEU A 167 14.07 -16.80 -4.05
CA LEU A 167 13.87 -15.46 -3.49
C LEU A 167 15.23 -14.82 -3.21
N ARG A 168 15.51 -13.70 -3.87
CA ARG A 168 16.60 -12.83 -3.46
C ARG A 168 16.37 -12.46 -1.98
N HIS A 169 17.37 -12.73 -1.12
CA HIS A 169 17.27 -12.42 0.31
C HIS A 169 16.83 -10.99 0.52
N PRO A 170 15.77 -10.73 1.33
CA PRO A 170 15.33 -9.39 1.65
C PRO A 170 16.46 -8.58 2.30
N ARG A 171 16.61 -7.32 1.91
CA ARG A 171 17.57 -6.43 2.55
C ARG A 171 16.89 -5.69 3.70
N GLY A 172 17.46 -5.74 4.89
CA GLY A 172 16.96 -5.04 6.07
C GLY A 172 17.58 -3.66 6.22
N PHE A 173 16.73 -2.67 6.53
CA PHE A 173 17.14 -1.30 6.85
C PHE A 173 16.49 -0.86 8.16
N VAL A 174 17.33 -0.34 9.06
CA VAL A 174 16.87 0.33 10.28
C VAL A 174 17.24 1.79 10.19
N ASP A 175 16.26 2.66 10.18
CA ASP A 175 16.43 4.11 10.12
C ASP A 175 15.88 4.76 11.39
N VAL A 176 16.30 6.00 11.66
CA VAL A 176 15.93 6.74 12.88
C VAL A 176 15.19 8.01 12.49
N GLY A 177 14.04 8.26 13.09
CA GLY A 177 13.28 9.48 12.86
C GLY A 177 11.78 9.30 12.78
N SER A 178 11.12 10.22 12.11
CA SER A 178 9.68 10.13 11.85
C SER A 178 9.40 9.13 10.73
N ALA A 179 8.60 8.09 11.01
CA ALA A 179 8.33 7.01 10.08
C ALA A 179 7.82 7.49 8.70
N HIS A 180 6.87 8.44 8.67
CA HIS A 180 6.33 8.93 7.40
C HIS A 180 7.38 9.70 6.56
N VAL A 181 8.32 10.39 7.19
CA VAL A 181 9.42 11.09 6.51
C VAL A 181 10.40 10.07 5.94
N ARG A 182 10.91 9.17 6.81
CA ARG A 182 11.95 8.21 6.43
C ARG A 182 11.48 7.22 5.36
N ILE A 183 10.22 6.76 5.46
CA ILE A 183 9.64 5.92 4.41
C ILE A 183 9.61 6.65 3.07
N LEU A 184 9.11 7.89 3.01
CA LEU A 184 9.05 8.66 1.76
C LEU A 184 10.43 9.00 1.18
N GLU A 185 11.42 9.26 2.03
CA GLU A 185 12.83 9.43 1.62
C GLU A 185 13.36 8.15 0.99
N HIS A 186 13.17 7.01 1.67
CA HIS A 186 13.61 5.69 1.17
C HIS A 186 12.97 5.33 -0.18
N LEU A 187 11.66 5.59 -0.34
CA LEU A 187 10.97 5.36 -1.62
C LEU A 187 11.62 6.10 -2.78
N ARG A 188 12.06 7.35 -2.56
CA ARG A 188 12.70 8.19 -3.58
C ARG A 188 14.15 7.80 -3.82
N GLU A 189 14.92 7.62 -2.75
CA GLU A 189 16.34 7.28 -2.82
C GLU A 189 16.58 5.96 -3.54
N PHE A 190 15.81 4.95 -3.22
CA PHE A 190 15.96 3.61 -3.79
C PHE A 190 15.05 3.35 -4.99
N GLN A 191 14.30 4.35 -5.48
CA GLN A 191 13.39 4.20 -6.61
C GLN A 191 12.46 2.98 -6.46
N VAL A 192 11.76 2.92 -5.34
CA VAL A 192 10.84 1.83 -5.02
C VAL A 192 9.61 1.88 -5.92
N ASP A 193 9.21 0.74 -6.47
CA ASP A 193 8.07 0.63 -7.39
C ASP A 193 6.76 0.29 -6.67
N LEU A 194 6.83 -0.31 -5.48
CA LEU A 194 5.68 -0.67 -4.66
C LEU A 194 6.04 -0.56 -3.18
N LEU A 195 5.24 0.17 -2.42
CA LEU A 195 5.28 0.15 -0.96
C LEU A 195 4.23 -0.81 -0.41
N VAL A 196 4.61 -1.67 0.52
CA VAL A 196 3.70 -2.52 1.31
C VAL A 196 3.67 -2.01 2.74
N LEU A 197 2.49 -1.71 3.27
CA LEU A 197 2.30 -1.08 4.56
C LEU A 197 1.14 -1.72 5.33
N SER A 198 1.39 -2.19 6.54
CA SER A 198 0.32 -2.66 7.43
C SER A 198 -0.15 -1.54 8.37
N ILE A 199 -1.47 -1.36 8.45
CA ILE A 199 -2.11 -0.36 9.27
C ILE A 199 -2.94 -1.05 10.35
N SER A 200 -2.61 -0.82 11.63
CA SER A 200 -3.40 -1.40 12.73
C SER A 200 -4.72 -0.65 12.92
N LYS A 201 -5.84 -1.38 12.94
CA LYS A 201 -7.16 -0.85 13.34
C LYS A 201 -7.25 -0.53 14.83
N SER A 202 -6.49 -1.25 15.65
CA SER A 202 -6.52 -1.13 17.12
C SER A 202 -5.64 -0.01 17.67
N SER A 203 -4.83 0.63 16.83
CA SER A 203 -4.16 1.83 17.29
C SER A 203 -5.23 2.89 17.55
N HIS A 204 -5.41 3.26 18.83
CA HIS A 204 -6.13 4.49 19.23
C HIS A 204 -5.52 5.75 18.56
N LEU A 205 -4.45 5.56 17.79
CA LEU A 205 -3.76 6.43 16.86
C LEU A 205 -4.32 6.34 15.41
N TRP A 206 -5.46 5.69 15.24
CA TRP A 206 -6.29 5.92 14.07
C TRP A 206 -6.99 7.27 14.33
N PRO A 207 -6.27 8.40 14.17
CA PRO A 207 -6.85 9.68 14.54
C PRO A 207 -8.00 9.93 13.60
N GLN A 208 -9.02 10.55 14.11
CA GLN A 208 -10.08 11.17 13.30
C GLN A 208 -9.50 12.26 12.35
N SER A 209 -8.21 12.53 12.42
CA SER A 209 -7.52 13.48 11.55
C SER A 209 -7.06 12.79 10.26
N ARG A 210 -7.33 13.39 9.12
CA ARG A 210 -6.83 13.03 7.78
C ARG A 210 -5.30 13.08 7.66
N LEU A 211 -4.61 13.41 8.74
CA LEU A 211 -3.17 13.61 8.87
C LEU A 211 -2.46 12.45 9.56
N SER A 212 -3.06 11.24 9.62
CA SER A 212 -2.32 10.08 10.13
C SER A 212 -1.11 9.81 9.25
N GLY A 213 0.00 9.39 9.86
CA GLY A 213 1.24 9.11 9.13
C GLY A 213 1.04 8.17 7.93
N ALA A 214 0.15 7.18 8.06
CA ALA A 214 -0.17 6.25 6.98
C ALA A 214 -0.88 6.94 5.80
N PHE A 215 -1.89 7.78 6.05
CA PHE A 215 -2.56 8.52 4.97
C PHE A 215 -1.65 9.58 4.35
N TYR A 216 -0.76 10.17 5.13
CA TYR A 216 0.26 11.06 4.60
C TYR A 216 1.21 10.33 3.64
N ILE A 217 1.64 9.11 3.99
CA ILE A 217 2.46 8.27 3.11
C ILE A 217 1.68 7.95 1.82
N ILE A 218 0.43 7.46 1.92
CA ILE A 218 -0.41 7.10 0.77
C ILE A 218 -0.59 8.29 -0.19
N ALA A 219 -0.76 9.50 0.34
CA ALA A 219 -0.96 10.71 -0.46
C ALA A 219 0.30 11.20 -1.17
N ASN A 220 1.49 10.94 -0.61
CA ASN A 220 2.76 11.52 -1.04
C ASN A 220 3.76 10.50 -1.62
N ALA A 221 3.41 9.20 -1.59
CA ALA A 221 4.25 8.15 -2.15
C ALA A 221 4.42 8.33 -3.66
N PRO A 222 5.66 8.24 -4.18
CA PRO A 222 5.96 8.31 -5.61
C PRO A 222 5.61 7.01 -6.35
N CYS A 223 5.18 5.99 -5.63
CA CYS A 223 4.80 4.67 -6.15
C CYS A 223 3.45 4.24 -5.57
N PRO A 224 2.78 3.24 -6.16
CA PRO A 224 1.61 2.61 -5.56
C PRO A 224 1.89 2.11 -4.14
N VAL A 225 0.86 2.17 -3.29
CA VAL A 225 0.93 1.70 -1.89
C VAL A 225 -0.10 0.61 -1.67
N MET A 226 0.36 -0.58 -1.30
CA MET A 226 -0.50 -1.68 -0.85
C MET A 226 -0.64 -1.61 0.66
N THR A 227 -1.87 -1.46 1.13
CA THR A 227 -2.17 -1.39 2.57
C THR A 227 -3.01 -2.58 2.99
N MET A 228 -2.70 -3.12 4.16
CA MET A 228 -3.51 -4.10 4.87
C MET A 228 -3.94 -3.49 6.19
N THR A 229 -5.23 -3.68 6.52
CA THR A 229 -5.78 -3.28 7.82
C THR A 229 -5.90 -4.51 8.71
N GLY A 230 -5.45 -4.40 9.94
CA GLY A 230 -5.46 -5.49 10.93
C GLY A 230 -5.86 -5.06 12.31
#